data_3a668d48b100843e12f274ec845f7c8e
#
_entry.id   3a668d48b100843e12f274ec845f7c8e
#
_cell.length_a   1.000
_cell.length_b   1.000
_cell.length_c   1.000
_cell.angle_alpha   90.00
_cell.angle_beta   90.00
_cell.angle_gamma   90.00
#
_symmetry.space_group_name_H-M   'P 1'
#
loop_
_entity.id
_entity.type
_entity.pdbx_description
1 polymer ?
#
loop_
_entity_poly.entity_id
_entity_poly.type
_entity_poly.pdbx_seq_one_letter_code
_entity_poly.pdbx_strand_id
1 'polypeptide(L)'
;MILGGHGLSGQAIAAAAPQASEIRPLVAGDEPIVVTRHSIRTHGGPLDYEVRAGRIPIRTDRSGEIRGHIFFTPYIVRPDGPPRPITFAWNGGQLISSAIVHMEGLAPRRREGTAMVDNPDTVLTETDLVFMDPVETGFSRPARPEFAADFMSMLGDVNATAEFIRAYRARFHTAGQPTFLLGESYGVFRAAAVADLLTERGSALAGAVLISGDIPNIPQSPAFYDAMHVPARTATAYHYRRLDSALMRDRAATLREAAAWSRDVYLPALERADSLDDAERETIAAALARYTAFPLARIDRRTLVVHASDYLRFALADDGSEPLSDIDTRIGQDAPGNNLGDPLLVDRYIRGELSYATDLTYAGLEKGYAPFPGPRLPTIGDRWEYNQPGVTPAVIGEMRQTGEVSPLARANPPWIVNALKRNADLRVFVATGRFDPLNMCEGDVLATGTLPAALSARITNRCYESGHIIFREDDARTAFLADLRRFFAETARAP
;
A
#
# COMPACT_ATOMS: atom_id res chain seq x y z
N MET A 1 -21.00 -45.98 47.14
CA MET A 1 -21.73 -45.56 45.95
C MET A 1 -20.77 -44.67 45.15
N ILE A 2 -20.12 -45.29 44.18
CA ILE A 2 -19.02 -44.67 43.39
C ILE A 2 -19.63 -44.27 42.04
N LEU A 3 -19.69 -42.98 41.74
CA LEU A 3 -20.09 -42.47 40.43
C LEU A 3 -18.83 -42.20 39.60
N GLY A 4 -18.64 -43.00 38.56
CA GLY A 4 -17.56 -42.83 37.59
C GLY A 4 -17.88 -41.70 36.59
N GLY A 5 -16.96 -40.75 36.51
CA GLY A 5 -16.98 -39.74 35.46
C GLY A 5 -16.31 -40.25 34.18
N HIS A 6 -17.04 -40.29 33.11
CA HIS A 6 -16.47 -40.55 31.76
C HIS A 6 -15.90 -39.26 31.19
N GLY A 7 -14.58 -39.21 31.13
CA GLY A 7 -13.86 -38.14 30.38
C GLY A 7 -13.95 -38.45 28.88
N LEU A 8 -14.59 -37.58 28.11
CA LEU A 8 -14.51 -37.56 26.65
C LEU A 8 -13.19 -36.94 26.25
N SER A 9 -12.21 -37.76 25.88
CA SER A 9 -11.01 -37.31 25.24
C SER A 9 -11.31 -36.91 23.75
N GLY A 10 -11.46 -35.61 23.52
CA GLY A 10 -11.49 -35.08 22.16
C GLY A 10 -10.12 -35.24 21.52
N GLN A 11 -9.95 -36.22 20.66
CA GLN A 11 -8.80 -36.29 19.76
C GLN A 11 -8.94 -35.16 18.75
N ALA A 12 -8.03 -34.18 18.82
CA ALA A 12 -7.82 -33.23 17.75
C ALA A 12 -7.35 -34.03 16.51
N ILE A 13 -8.19 -34.07 15.48
CA ILE A 13 -7.81 -34.60 14.18
C ILE A 13 -6.75 -33.64 13.63
N ALA A 14 -5.49 -34.04 13.64
CA ALA A 14 -4.44 -33.33 12.94
C ALA A 14 -4.82 -33.30 11.45
N ALA A 15 -5.01 -32.10 10.91
CA ALA A 15 -5.22 -31.94 9.48
C ALA A 15 -4.01 -32.54 8.74
N ALA A 16 -4.26 -33.44 7.81
CA ALA A 16 -3.21 -34.02 6.98
C ALA A 16 -2.49 -32.88 6.24
N ALA A 17 -1.15 -32.92 6.23
CA ALA A 17 -0.35 -31.95 5.48
C ALA A 17 -0.82 -31.93 4.01
N PRO A 18 -0.95 -30.74 3.39
CA PRO A 18 -1.42 -30.64 2.02
C PRO A 18 -0.49 -31.42 1.09
N GLN A 19 -1.08 -32.20 0.17
CA GLN A 19 -0.31 -32.92 -0.84
C GLN A 19 0.29 -31.87 -1.78
N ALA A 20 1.62 -31.72 -1.73
CA ALA A 20 2.36 -30.85 -2.64
C ALA A 20 2.69 -31.60 -3.94
N SER A 21 2.59 -30.89 -5.06
CA SER A 21 3.08 -31.31 -6.37
C SER A 21 3.96 -30.20 -6.97
N GLU A 22 4.63 -30.46 -8.10
CA GLU A 22 5.50 -29.48 -8.73
C GLU A 22 5.15 -29.26 -10.20
N ILE A 23 5.17 -28.01 -10.64
CA ILE A 23 5.22 -27.63 -12.05
C ILE A 23 6.69 -27.58 -12.47
N ARG A 24 7.10 -28.48 -13.35
CA ARG A 24 8.49 -28.53 -13.82
C ARG A 24 8.87 -27.33 -14.67
N PRO A 25 10.15 -26.95 -14.68
CA PRO A 25 10.67 -25.93 -15.58
C PRO A 25 10.37 -26.24 -17.04
N LEU A 26 9.93 -25.22 -17.79
CA LEU A 26 9.67 -25.32 -19.24
C LEU A 26 10.83 -24.76 -20.07
N VAL A 27 11.61 -23.87 -19.50
CA VAL A 27 12.70 -23.16 -20.17
C VAL A 27 13.95 -23.19 -19.29
N ALA A 28 15.13 -23.16 -19.90
CA ALA A 28 16.40 -23.12 -19.18
C ALA A 28 16.46 -21.90 -18.25
N GLY A 29 16.80 -22.13 -16.99
CA GLY A 29 16.88 -21.13 -15.93
C GLY A 29 15.57 -20.88 -15.17
N ASP A 30 14.48 -21.54 -15.55
CA ASP A 30 13.27 -21.58 -14.73
C ASP A 30 13.48 -22.53 -13.55
N GLU A 31 12.82 -22.22 -12.44
CA GLU A 31 12.78 -23.07 -11.25
C GLU A 31 11.47 -23.86 -11.17
N PRO A 32 11.45 -25.01 -10.46
CA PRO A 32 10.21 -25.71 -10.17
C PRO A 32 9.28 -24.83 -9.31
N ILE A 33 7.98 -24.99 -9.50
CA ILE A 33 6.94 -24.28 -8.76
C ILE A 33 6.17 -25.29 -7.94
N VAL A 34 6.13 -25.08 -6.64
CA VAL A 34 5.37 -25.91 -5.70
C VAL A 34 3.89 -25.59 -5.80
N VAL A 35 3.06 -26.62 -5.90
CA VAL A 35 1.61 -26.50 -5.99
C VAL A 35 0.97 -27.20 -4.81
N THR A 36 0.13 -26.47 -4.07
CA THR A 36 -0.65 -27.00 -2.95
C THR A 36 -2.12 -26.66 -3.12
N ARG A 37 -3.02 -27.47 -2.52
CA ARG A 37 -4.48 -27.25 -2.58
C ARG A 37 -5.01 -27.03 -1.19
N HIS A 38 -5.88 -26.04 -1.07
CA HIS A 38 -6.43 -25.57 0.19
C HIS A 38 -7.91 -25.27 0.07
N SER A 39 -8.58 -25.19 1.22
CA SER A 39 -9.94 -24.72 1.34
C SER A 39 -10.07 -23.83 2.54
N ILE A 40 -10.86 -22.77 2.42
CA ILE A 40 -11.26 -21.91 3.54
C ILE A 40 -12.77 -21.77 3.59
N ARG A 41 -13.27 -21.28 4.71
CA ARG A 41 -14.68 -20.90 4.84
C ARG A 41 -14.84 -19.39 4.68
N THR A 42 -15.59 -19.00 3.63
CA THR A 42 -16.01 -17.61 3.39
C THR A 42 -17.45 -17.39 3.83
N HIS A 43 -17.93 -16.14 3.79
CA HIS A 43 -19.36 -15.83 4.01
C HIS A 43 -20.28 -16.50 2.98
N GLY A 44 -19.79 -16.78 1.77
CA GLY A 44 -20.50 -17.47 0.69
C GLY A 44 -20.42 -19.00 0.75
N GLY A 45 -19.72 -19.57 1.74
CA GLY A 45 -19.48 -21.01 1.87
C GLY A 45 -18.03 -21.42 1.68
N PRO A 46 -17.76 -22.72 1.49
CA PRO A 46 -16.41 -23.21 1.24
C PRO A 46 -15.84 -22.63 -0.07
N LEU A 47 -14.56 -22.27 -0.04
CA LEU A 47 -13.81 -21.81 -1.21
C LEU A 47 -12.54 -22.64 -1.35
N ASP A 48 -12.53 -23.52 -2.37
CA ASP A 48 -11.35 -24.32 -2.73
C ASP A 48 -10.46 -23.53 -3.68
N TYR A 49 -9.15 -23.59 -3.45
CA TYR A 49 -8.16 -22.89 -4.27
C TYR A 49 -6.84 -23.64 -4.33
N GLU A 50 -6.09 -23.36 -5.37
CA GLU A 50 -4.73 -23.82 -5.58
C GLU A 50 -3.75 -22.67 -5.30
N VAL A 51 -2.64 -22.97 -4.63
CA VAL A 51 -1.50 -22.06 -4.45
C VAL A 51 -0.31 -22.57 -5.22
N ARG A 52 0.37 -21.68 -5.92
CA ARG A 52 1.62 -21.96 -6.65
C ARG A 52 2.72 -21.09 -6.09
N ALA A 53 3.65 -21.64 -5.32
CA ALA A 53 4.77 -20.89 -4.76
C ALA A 53 6.05 -21.17 -5.55
N GLY A 54 6.78 -20.12 -5.92
CA GLY A 54 8.00 -20.30 -6.69
C GLY A 54 8.67 -18.99 -7.07
N ARG A 55 9.68 -19.06 -7.96
CA ARG A 55 10.38 -17.89 -8.49
C ARG A 55 10.34 -17.87 -10.01
N ILE A 56 10.16 -16.67 -10.58
CA ILE A 56 10.24 -16.42 -12.02
C ILE A 56 11.52 -15.64 -12.31
N PRO A 57 12.33 -16.06 -13.31
CA PRO A 57 13.51 -15.32 -13.73
C PRO A 57 13.13 -14.03 -14.43
N ILE A 58 13.79 -12.93 -14.02
CA ILE A 58 13.70 -11.61 -14.66
C ILE A 58 14.85 -11.50 -15.65
N ARG A 59 14.50 -11.26 -16.90
CA ARG A 59 15.43 -11.23 -18.02
C ARG A 59 15.56 -9.83 -18.60
N THR A 60 16.76 -9.54 -19.14
CA THR A 60 16.95 -8.33 -19.94
C THR A 60 16.26 -8.46 -21.29
N ASP A 61 15.67 -7.38 -21.79
CA ASP A 61 15.00 -7.32 -23.10
C ASP A 61 15.97 -7.59 -24.27
N ARG A 62 17.26 -7.23 -24.14
CA ARG A 62 18.24 -7.31 -25.22
C ARG A 62 18.91 -8.66 -25.37
N SER A 63 19.36 -9.25 -24.27
CA SER A 63 20.18 -10.46 -24.28
C SER A 63 19.43 -11.72 -23.80
N GLY A 64 18.30 -11.53 -23.12
CA GLY A 64 17.62 -12.62 -22.41
C GLY A 64 18.37 -13.12 -21.16
N GLU A 65 19.45 -12.43 -20.75
CA GLU A 65 20.22 -12.77 -19.56
C GLU A 65 19.37 -12.65 -18.31
N ILE A 66 19.43 -13.66 -17.44
CA ILE A 66 18.74 -13.66 -16.15
C ILE A 66 19.49 -12.73 -15.20
N ARG A 67 18.82 -11.66 -14.76
CA ARG A 67 19.36 -10.66 -13.84
C ARG A 67 18.91 -10.91 -12.40
N GLY A 68 17.75 -11.50 -12.20
CA GLY A 68 17.20 -11.82 -10.88
C GLY A 68 16.06 -12.81 -10.98
N HIS A 69 15.54 -13.18 -9.80
CA HIS A 69 14.38 -14.03 -9.66
C HIS A 69 13.40 -13.36 -8.70
N ILE A 70 12.14 -13.24 -9.11
CA ILE A 70 11.06 -12.74 -8.26
C ILE A 70 10.27 -13.92 -7.71
N PHE A 71 10.20 -13.99 -6.38
CA PHE A 71 9.33 -14.89 -5.65
C PHE A 71 7.89 -14.40 -5.72
N PHE A 72 6.98 -15.35 -5.90
CA PHE A 72 5.56 -15.05 -6.02
C PHE A 72 4.71 -16.16 -5.43
N THR A 73 3.51 -15.78 -4.99
CA THR A 73 2.51 -16.68 -4.40
C THR A 73 1.14 -16.39 -5.00
N PRO A 74 0.73 -17.08 -6.07
CA PRO A 74 -0.61 -16.97 -6.64
C PRO A 74 -1.60 -17.88 -5.91
N TYR A 75 -2.82 -17.39 -5.75
CA TYR A 75 -3.99 -18.08 -5.27
C TYR A 75 -5.00 -18.13 -6.41
N ILE A 76 -5.38 -19.34 -6.82
CA ILE A 76 -6.17 -19.56 -8.02
C ILE A 76 -7.40 -20.40 -7.70
N VAL A 77 -8.58 -19.84 -7.98
CA VAL A 77 -9.85 -20.57 -7.84
C VAL A 77 -10.19 -21.21 -9.17
N ARG A 78 -10.44 -22.54 -9.16
CA ARG A 78 -10.78 -23.33 -10.37
C ARG A 78 -9.72 -23.20 -11.47
N PRO A 79 -8.49 -23.69 -11.26
CA PRO A 79 -7.40 -23.57 -12.23
C PRO A 79 -7.74 -24.13 -13.63
N ASP A 80 -8.66 -25.11 -13.71
CA ASP A 80 -9.15 -25.70 -14.95
C ASP A 80 -10.51 -25.10 -15.42
N GLY A 81 -10.96 -24.03 -14.77
CA GLY A 81 -12.24 -23.37 -15.07
C GLY A 81 -12.11 -22.25 -16.13
N PRO A 82 -13.21 -21.53 -16.39
CA PRO A 82 -13.16 -20.36 -17.27
C PRO A 82 -12.22 -19.29 -16.71
N PRO A 83 -11.59 -18.48 -17.60
CA PRO A 83 -10.70 -17.39 -17.19
C PRO A 83 -11.38 -16.45 -16.20
N ARG A 84 -10.70 -16.16 -15.09
CA ARG A 84 -11.10 -15.21 -14.06
C ARG A 84 -10.24 -13.96 -14.12
N PRO A 85 -10.67 -12.82 -13.57
CA PRO A 85 -9.78 -11.68 -13.36
C PRO A 85 -8.54 -12.10 -12.56
N ILE A 86 -7.42 -11.43 -12.81
CA ILE A 86 -6.16 -11.66 -12.09
C ILE A 86 -5.62 -10.34 -11.54
N THR A 87 -5.27 -10.34 -10.27
CA THR A 87 -4.71 -9.17 -9.56
C THR A 87 -3.28 -9.45 -9.15
N PHE A 88 -2.35 -8.66 -9.67
CA PHE A 88 -0.96 -8.61 -9.20
C PHE A 88 -0.87 -7.62 -8.05
N ALA A 89 -0.41 -8.06 -6.87
CA ALA A 89 -0.45 -7.29 -5.64
C ALA A 89 0.91 -7.26 -4.94
N TRP A 90 1.23 -6.11 -4.35
CA TRP A 90 2.48 -5.86 -3.62
C TRP A 90 2.34 -4.77 -2.57
N ASN A 91 3.23 -4.82 -1.58
CA ASN A 91 3.37 -3.79 -0.56
C ASN A 91 4.13 -2.55 -1.05
N GLY A 92 4.10 -1.54 -0.20
CA GLY A 92 4.96 -0.39 -0.23
C GLY A 92 6.35 -0.64 0.36
N GLY A 93 7.06 0.48 0.60
CA GLY A 93 8.47 0.46 0.95
C GLY A 93 9.34 -0.04 -0.22
N GLN A 94 10.47 0.59 -0.44
CA GLN A 94 11.31 0.28 -1.60
C GLN A 94 11.86 -1.15 -1.56
N LEU A 95 12.13 -1.65 -0.36
CA LEU A 95 12.72 -2.97 -0.13
C LEU A 95 11.94 -3.72 0.96
N ILE A 96 10.61 -3.63 0.90
CA ILE A 96 9.69 -4.36 1.80
C ILE A 96 8.99 -5.44 0.98
N SER A 97 8.85 -6.63 1.57
CA SER A 97 8.12 -7.74 0.97
C SER A 97 6.61 -7.50 0.97
N SER A 98 5.87 -8.25 0.19
CA SER A 98 4.41 -8.08 0.05
C SER A 98 3.61 -8.67 1.22
N ALA A 99 4.25 -9.03 2.33
CA ALA A 99 3.65 -9.78 3.42
C ALA A 99 2.44 -9.09 4.09
N ILE A 100 2.42 -7.75 4.19
CA ILE A 100 1.30 -7.03 4.81
C ILE A 100 0.06 -7.14 3.94
N VAL A 101 0.12 -6.73 2.67
CA VAL A 101 -1.00 -6.85 1.72
C VAL A 101 -1.42 -8.31 1.56
N HIS A 102 -0.44 -9.22 1.53
CA HIS A 102 -0.66 -10.65 1.42
C HIS A 102 -1.39 -11.21 2.66
N MET A 103 -0.75 -11.11 3.83
CA MET A 103 -1.14 -11.86 5.02
C MET A 103 -1.93 -11.07 6.07
N GLU A 104 -2.06 -9.77 5.92
CA GLU A 104 -2.94 -8.98 6.79
C GLU A 104 -4.23 -8.55 6.05
N GLY A 105 -4.20 -8.49 4.70
CA GLY A 105 -5.26 -7.92 3.89
C GLY A 105 -6.03 -8.91 3.02
N LEU A 106 -5.47 -9.29 1.89
CA LEU A 106 -6.25 -9.77 0.74
C LEU A 106 -6.35 -11.29 0.62
N ALA A 107 -5.32 -12.03 1.07
CA ALA A 107 -5.23 -13.48 0.86
C ALA A 107 -6.34 -14.27 1.57
N PRO A 108 -6.57 -15.54 1.18
CA PRO A 108 -7.55 -16.40 1.83
C PRO A 108 -7.19 -16.76 3.27
N ARG A 109 -5.90 -16.67 3.63
CA ARG A 109 -5.43 -16.81 5.01
C ARG A 109 -4.90 -15.45 5.49
N ARG A 110 -5.26 -15.03 6.68
CA ARG A 110 -4.79 -13.79 7.28
C ARG A 110 -4.17 -14.00 8.66
N ARG A 111 -3.29 -13.09 9.02
CA ARG A 111 -2.71 -13.05 10.36
C ARG A 111 -3.75 -12.58 11.38
N GLU A 112 -3.80 -13.30 12.50
CA GLU A 112 -4.50 -12.89 13.71
C GLU A 112 -3.59 -13.18 14.91
N GLY A 113 -3.03 -12.15 15.51
CA GLY A 113 -1.99 -12.31 16.52
C GLY A 113 -0.76 -13.03 15.95
N THR A 114 -0.45 -14.21 16.47
CA THR A 114 0.68 -15.07 16.06
C THR A 114 0.26 -16.27 15.20
N ALA A 115 -0.99 -16.30 14.72
CA ALA A 115 -1.54 -17.41 13.94
C ALA A 115 -2.02 -16.94 12.56
N MET A 116 -2.07 -17.90 11.63
CA MET A 116 -2.80 -17.73 10.36
C MET A 116 -4.20 -18.33 10.49
N VAL A 117 -5.23 -17.54 10.19
CA VAL A 117 -6.64 -17.93 10.23
C VAL A 117 -7.30 -17.77 8.87
N ASP A 118 -8.47 -18.36 8.66
CA ASP A 118 -9.26 -18.13 7.46
C ASP A 118 -9.65 -16.65 7.36
N ASN A 119 -9.59 -16.11 6.15
CA ASN A 119 -10.06 -14.76 5.85
C ASN A 119 -11.41 -14.84 5.11
N PRO A 120 -12.55 -14.74 5.82
CA PRO A 120 -13.86 -14.86 5.18
C PRO A 120 -14.17 -13.71 4.22
N ASP A 121 -13.45 -12.60 4.35
CA ASP A 121 -13.59 -11.37 3.54
C ASP A 121 -12.66 -11.33 2.34
N THR A 122 -11.86 -12.37 2.09
CA THR A 122 -10.89 -12.38 0.98
C THR A 122 -11.51 -11.97 -0.35
N VAL A 123 -10.77 -11.20 -1.13
CA VAL A 123 -11.16 -10.82 -2.50
C VAL A 123 -10.92 -11.94 -3.54
N LEU A 124 -10.38 -13.09 -3.10
CA LEU A 124 -10.20 -14.27 -3.95
C LEU A 124 -11.52 -14.78 -4.53
N THR A 125 -12.66 -14.42 -3.94
CA THR A 125 -13.99 -14.70 -4.49
C THR A 125 -14.21 -14.05 -5.88
N GLU A 126 -13.58 -12.90 -6.15
CA GLU A 126 -13.79 -12.10 -7.37
C GLU A 126 -12.63 -12.19 -8.37
N THR A 127 -11.40 -12.31 -7.88
CA THR A 127 -10.18 -12.27 -8.69
C THR A 127 -9.18 -13.29 -8.19
N ASP A 128 -8.43 -13.93 -9.07
CA ASP A 128 -7.24 -14.67 -8.68
C ASP A 128 -6.18 -13.67 -8.21
N LEU A 129 -5.40 -14.04 -7.20
CA LEU A 129 -4.42 -13.15 -6.57
C LEU A 129 -3.00 -13.62 -6.85
N VAL A 130 -2.12 -12.72 -7.18
CA VAL A 130 -0.68 -13.00 -7.37
C VAL A 130 0.10 -12.01 -6.52
N PHE A 131 0.56 -12.45 -5.35
CA PHE A 131 1.47 -11.65 -4.55
C PHE A 131 2.89 -11.86 -5.06
N MET A 132 3.66 -10.78 -5.18
CA MET A 132 5.06 -10.83 -5.57
C MET A 132 5.92 -10.05 -4.59
N ASP A 133 7.10 -10.55 -4.31
CA ASP A 133 8.10 -9.84 -3.54
C ASP A 133 9.11 -9.19 -4.49
N PRO A 134 9.36 -7.86 -4.41
CA PRO A 134 10.41 -7.22 -5.19
C PRO A 134 11.78 -7.87 -4.97
N VAL A 135 12.70 -7.73 -5.91
CA VAL A 135 14.06 -8.27 -5.77
C VAL A 135 14.73 -7.71 -4.51
N GLU A 136 15.47 -8.53 -3.78
CA GLU A 136 16.04 -8.29 -2.45
C GLU A 136 15.03 -8.34 -1.29
N THR A 137 13.76 -8.71 -1.56
CA THR A 137 12.75 -8.94 -0.51
C THR A 137 12.17 -10.34 -0.59
N GLY A 138 11.48 -10.79 0.45
CA GLY A 138 10.96 -12.15 0.51
C GLY A 138 12.04 -13.19 0.18
N PHE A 139 11.75 -14.07 -0.76
CA PHE A 139 12.73 -15.01 -1.32
C PHE A 139 13.24 -14.56 -2.70
N SER A 140 12.96 -13.33 -3.13
CA SER A 140 13.47 -12.76 -4.37
C SER A 140 14.93 -12.35 -4.23
N ARG A 141 15.76 -12.69 -5.22
CA ARG A 141 17.20 -12.37 -5.21
C ARG A 141 17.70 -11.97 -6.60
N PRO A 142 18.72 -11.13 -6.70
CA PRO A 142 19.47 -10.97 -7.94
C PRO A 142 20.13 -12.32 -8.30
N ALA A 143 20.31 -12.59 -9.59
CA ALA A 143 20.93 -13.82 -10.06
C ALA A 143 22.42 -13.90 -9.67
N ARG A 144 23.05 -12.72 -9.53
CA ARG A 144 24.42 -12.52 -9.02
C ARG A 144 24.47 -11.23 -8.20
N PRO A 145 25.36 -11.13 -7.19
CA PRO A 145 25.42 -9.95 -6.30
C PRO A 145 25.62 -8.62 -7.08
N GLU A 146 26.39 -8.63 -8.16
CA GLU A 146 26.65 -7.43 -8.97
C GLU A 146 25.41 -6.91 -9.71
N PHE A 147 24.35 -7.75 -9.84
CA PHE A 147 23.08 -7.35 -10.47
C PHE A 147 22.09 -6.70 -9.50
N ALA A 148 22.41 -6.67 -8.20
CA ALA A 148 21.52 -6.07 -7.20
C ALA A 148 21.18 -4.59 -7.53
N ALA A 149 22.16 -3.83 -8.01
CA ALA A 149 21.98 -2.43 -8.37
C ALA A 149 20.93 -2.21 -9.48
N ASP A 150 20.68 -3.18 -10.35
CA ASP A 150 19.68 -3.07 -11.42
C ASP A 150 18.25 -2.94 -10.86
N PHE A 151 18.02 -3.41 -9.64
CA PHE A 151 16.72 -3.48 -8.98
C PHE A 151 16.55 -2.44 -7.85
N MET A 152 17.64 -1.78 -7.45
CA MET A 152 17.65 -0.82 -6.34
C MET A 152 17.37 0.60 -6.80
N SER A 153 16.48 0.77 -7.77
CA SER A 153 16.03 2.07 -8.23
C SER A 153 14.57 2.03 -8.65
N MET A 154 13.93 3.20 -8.69
CA MET A 154 12.51 3.29 -9.07
C MET A 154 12.25 2.68 -10.44
N LEU A 155 13.03 3.03 -11.46
CA LEU A 155 12.83 2.50 -12.81
C LEU A 155 13.28 1.04 -12.94
N GLY A 156 14.29 0.62 -12.19
CA GLY A 156 14.71 -0.79 -12.12
C GLY A 156 13.62 -1.68 -11.56
N ASP A 157 13.01 -1.27 -10.46
CA ASP A 157 11.91 -1.96 -9.81
C ASP A 157 10.65 -2.02 -10.70
N VAL A 158 10.28 -0.91 -11.34
CA VAL A 158 9.16 -0.85 -12.29
C VAL A 158 9.38 -1.78 -13.49
N ASN A 159 10.57 -1.77 -14.09
CA ASN A 159 10.89 -2.65 -15.21
C ASN A 159 10.88 -4.13 -14.78
N ALA A 160 11.45 -4.47 -13.62
CA ALA A 160 11.44 -5.83 -13.10
C ALA A 160 10.01 -6.33 -12.83
N THR A 161 9.15 -5.48 -12.26
CA THR A 161 7.74 -5.79 -12.00
C THR A 161 6.97 -6.00 -13.31
N ALA A 162 7.15 -5.13 -14.31
CA ALA A 162 6.51 -5.28 -15.61
C ALA A 162 6.97 -6.55 -16.33
N GLU A 163 8.27 -6.88 -16.26
CA GLU A 163 8.82 -8.13 -16.82
C GLU A 163 8.28 -9.36 -16.08
N PHE A 164 8.16 -9.30 -14.74
CA PHE A 164 7.53 -10.37 -13.96
C PHE A 164 6.10 -10.63 -14.42
N ILE A 165 5.27 -9.59 -14.57
CA ILE A 165 3.89 -9.72 -15.04
C ILE A 165 3.85 -10.35 -16.45
N ARG A 166 4.72 -9.90 -17.36
CA ARG A 166 4.83 -10.45 -18.71
C ARG A 166 5.21 -11.93 -18.69
N ALA A 167 6.24 -12.29 -17.91
CA ALA A 167 6.74 -13.66 -17.79
C ALA A 167 5.72 -14.57 -17.12
N TYR A 168 5.03 -14.11 -16.07
CA TYR A 168 3.94 -14.83 -15.43
C TYR A 168 2.81 -15.13 -16.40
N ARG A 169 2.33 -14.10 -17.11
CA ARG A 169 1.22 -14.25 -18.07
C ARG A 169 1.58 -15.21 -19.21
N ALA A 170 2.82 -15.19 -19.67
CA ALA A 170 3.30 -16.12 -20.68
C ALA A 170 3.37 -17.56 -20.13
N ARG A 171 3.94 -17.76 -18.94
CA ARG A 171 4.14 -19.07 -18.33
C ARG A 171 2.83 -19.78 -17.97
N PHE A 172 1.84 -19.03 -17.50
CA PHE A 172 0.56 -19.57 -17.02
C PHE A 172 -0.61 -19.33 -18.00
N HIS A 173 -0.32 -18.82 -19.20
CA HIS A 173 -1.30 -18.58 -20.26
C HIS A 173 -2.48 -17.70 -19.85
N THR A 174 -2.21 -16.65 -19.05
CA THR A 174 -3.22 -15.73 -18.49
C THR A 174 -3.41 -14.46 -19.32
N ALA A 175 -2.91 -14.41 -20.55
CA ALA A 175 -2.92 -13.19 -21.39
C ALA A 175 -4.32 -12.63 -21.67
N GLY A 176 -5.36 -13.51 -21.73
CA GLY A 176 -6.75 -13.10 -21.97
C GLY A 176 -7.54 -12.74 -20.72
N GLN A 177 -6.94 -12.80 -19.52
CA GLN A 177 -7.64 -12.48 -18.27
C GLN A 177 -7.66 -10.97 -18.01
N PRO A 178 -8.80 -10.38 -17.54
CA PRO A 178 -8.83 -9.03 -17.05
C PRO A 178 -7.77 -8.84 -15.96
N THR A 179 -6.84 -7.93 -16.19
CA THR A 179 -5.65 -7.76 -15.32
C THR A 179 -5.79 -6.52 -14.46
N PHE A 180 -5.61 -6.70 -13.15
CA PHE A 180 -5.56 -5.64 -12.15
C PHE A 180 -4.17 -5.53 -11.54
N LEU A 181 -3.77 -4.31 -11.20
CA LEU A 181 -2.58 -4.01 -10.41
C LEU A 181 -3.01 -3.47 -9.06
N LEU A 182 -2.38 -3.91 -7.97
CA LEU A 182 -2.67 -3.43 -6.63
C LEU A 182 -1.39 -3.11 -5.89
N GLY A 183 -1.26 -1.87 -5.45
CA GLY A 183 -0.14 -1.41 -4.65
C GLY A 183 -0.57 -0.67 -3.39
N GLU A 184 0.19 -0.84 -2.32
CA GLU A 184 0.02 -0.14 -1.06
C GLU A 184 1.24 0.73 -0.78
N SER A 185 1.04 1.97 -0.23
CA SER A 185 2.10 2.90 0.12
C SER A 185 3.00 3.23 -1.08
N TYR A 186 4.33 3.12 -0.99
CA TYR A 186 5.24 3.24 -2.15
C TYR A 186 4.81 2.33 -3.32
N GLY A 187 4.17 1.19 -3.04
CA GLY A 187 3.62 0.30 -4.06
C GLY A 187 2.56 0.95 -4.96
N VAL A 188 1.98 2.09 -4.57
CA VAL A 188 1.10 2.91 -5.41
C VAL A 188 1.89 3.54 -6.56
N PHE A 189 3.08 4.09 -6.28
CA PHE A 189 3.97 4.61 -7.32
C PHE A 189 4.39 3.51 -8.29
N ARG A 190 4.75 2.33 -7.77
CA ARG A 190 5.04 1.14 -8.57
C ARG A 190 3.85 0.76 -9.44
N ALA A 191 2.64 0.67 -8.88
CA ALA A 191 1.43 0.29 -9.63
C ALA A 191 1.10 1.29 -10.74
N ALA A 192 1.19 2.59 -10.44
CA ALA A 192 0.95 3.66 -11.40
C ALA A 192 1.97 3.64 -12.55
N ALA A 193 3.27 3.51 -12.23
CA ALA A 193 4.34 3.49 -13.24
C ALA A 193 4.30 2.19 -14.08
N VAL A 194 4.02 1.05 -13.47
CA VAL A 194 3.81 -0.22 -14.19
C VAL A 194 2.57 -0.15 -15.09
N ALA A 195 1.48 0.48 -14.63
CA ALA A 195 0.30 0.68 -15.46
C ALA A 195 0.60 1.55 -16.68
N ASP A 196 1.34 2.65 -16.49
CA ASP A 196 1.80 3.51 -17.58
C ASP A 196 2.65 2.73 -18.59
N LEU A 197 3.66 2.01 -18.11
CA LEU A 197 4.57 1.21 -18.95
C LEU A 197 3.86 0.08 -19.70
N LEU A 198 2.97 -0.66 -19.04
CA LEU A 198 2.23 -1.75 -19.68
C LEU A 198 1.26 -1.23 -20.74
N THR A 199 0.54 -0.13 -20.46
CA THR A 199 -0.36 0.49 -21.44
C THR A 199 0.38 1.13 -22.60
N GLU A 200 1.56 1.71 -22.37
CA GLU A 200 2.47 2.17 -23.44
C GLU A 200 2.91 1.04 -24.37
N ARG A 201 3.14 -0.16 -23.81
CA ARG A 201 3.48 -1.37 -24.57
C ARG A 201 2.24 -2.09 -25.18
N GLY A 202 1.07 -1.48 -25.12
CA GLY A 202 -0.17 -2.00 -25.71
C GLY A 202 -0.88 -3.08 -24.88
N SER A 203 -0.51 -3.28 -23.62
CA SER A 203 -1.21 -4.21 -22.73
C SER A 203 -2.47 -3.55 -22.17
N ALA A 204 -3.62 -4.20 -22.33
CA ALA A 204 -4.85 -3.77 -21.68
C ALA A 204 -4.84 -4.13 -20.18
N LEU A 205 -5.25 -3.18 -19.35
CA LEU A 205 -5.49 -3.35 -17.92
C LEU A 205 -6.96 -3.08 -17.62
N ALA A 206 -7.57 -3.91 -16.79
CA ALA A 206 -8.94 -3.69 -16.32
C ALA A 206 -8.96 -2.65 -15.20
N GLY A 207 -8.03 -2.72 -14.24
CA GLY A 207 -8.02 -1.78 -13.15
C GLY A 207 -6.68 -1.61 -12.44
N ALA A 208 -6.60 -0.53 -11.64
CA ALA A 208 -5.54 -0.28 -10.68
C ALA A 208 -6.14 0.04 -9.31
N VAL A 209 -5.63 -0.58 -8.25
CA VAL A 209 -6.00 -0.35 -6.86
C VAL A 209 -4.82 0.28 -6.15
N LEU A 210 -5.02 1.48 -5.61
CA LEU A 210 -4.01 2.34 -5.03
C LEU A 210 -4.38 2.56 -3.56
N ILE A 211 -3.61 1.96 -2.63
CA ILE A 211 -3.94 1.92 -1.21
C ILE A 211 -2.90 2.73 -0.44
N SER A 212 -3.34 3.73 0.32
CA SER A 212 -2.48 4.50 1.22
C SER A 212 -1.19 4.99 0.55
N GLY A 213 -1.29 5.39 -0.69
CA GLY A 213 -0.23 6.05 -1.44
C GLY A 213 -0.68 7.45 -1.80
N ASP A 214 0.24 8.38 -1.75
CA ASP A 214 -0.08 9.76 -2.06
C ASP A 214 -0.81 9.87 -3.41
N ILE A 215 -1.62 10.89 -3.54
CA ILE A 215 -2.55 11.11 -4.66
C ILE A 215 -2.01 10.52 -5.97
N PRO A 216 -2.79 9.71 -6.69
CA PRO A 216 -2.30 8.88 -7.79
C PRO A 216 -1.66 9.70 -8.93
N ASN A 217 -0.51 10.31 -8.64
CA ASN A 217 0.29 11.10 -9.57
C ASN A 217 -0.52 12.14 -10.38
N ILE A 218 -1.51 12.77 -9.74
CA ILE A 218 -2.22 13.93 -10.25
C ILE A 218 -1.45 15.17 -9.77
N PRO A 219 -0.78 15.91 -10.66
CA PRO A 219 0.06 17.03 -10.26
C PRO A 219 -0.72 18.09 -9.50
N GLN A 220 -0.24 18.46 -8.32
CA GLN A 220 -0.79 19.51 -7.46
C GLN A 220 0.31 20.46 -7.00
N SER A 221 -0.05 21.66 -6.48
CA SER A 221 0.89 22.61 -5.91
C SER A 221 1.44 22.12 -4.55
N PRO A 222 2.60 22.61 -4.09
CA PRO A 222 3.06 22.36 -2.71
C PRO A 222 2.01 22.78 -1.69
N ALA A 223 1.43 23.96 -1.84
CA ALA A 223 0.36 24.48 -0.97
C ALA A 223 -0.84 23.53 -0.85
N PHE A 224 -1.17 22.82 -1.92
CA PHE A 224 -2.25 21.83 -1.91
C PHE A 224 -1.97 20.71 -0.91
N TYR A 225 -0.78 20.14 -0.92
CA TYR A 225 -0.42 19.05 0.01
C TYR A 225 -0.44 19.55 1.45
N ASP A 226 0.16 20.71 1.74
CA ASP A 226 0.16 21.30 3.07
C ASP A 226 -1.27 21.55 3.59
N ALA A 227 -2.14 22.07 2.74
CA ALA A 227 -3.52 22.37 3.11
C ALA A 227 -4.34 21.09 3.33
N MET A 228 -4.21 20.09 2.47
CA MET A 228 -5.07 18.89 2.49
C MET A 228 -4.73 17.92 3.64
N HIS A 229 -3.63 18.09 4.36
CA HIS A 229 -3.37 17.35 5.61
C HIS A 229 -4.22 17.84 6.80
N VAL A 230 -4.79 19.05 6.75
CA VAL A 230 -5.56 19.60 7.87
C VAL A 230 -6.75 18.74 8.29
N PRO A 231 -7.59 18.19 7.40
CA PRO A 231 -8.70 17.32 7.82
C PRO A 231 -8.27 16.07 8.59
N ALA A 232 -7.19 15.42 8.18
CA ALA A 232 -6.63 14.27 8.88
C ALA A 232 -6.10 14.65 10.28
N ARG A 233 -5.38 15.79 10.37
CA ARG A 233 -4.89 16.35 11.64
C ARG A 233 -6.05 16.77 12.55
N THR A 234 -7.15 17.28 11.99
CA THR A 234 -8.37 17.57 12.74
C THR A 234 -9.00 16.29 13.31
N ALA A 235 -9.02 15.21 12.51
CA ALA A 235 -9.52 13.91 12.98
C ALA A 235 -8.67 13.39 14.15
N THR A 236 -7.35 13.51 14.05
CA THR A 236 -6.40 13.18 15.13
C THR A 236 -6.64 14.02 16.38
N ALA A 237 -6.72 15.33 16.24
CA ALA A 237 -6.99 16.24 17.36
C ALA A 237 -8.35 15.94 18.02
N TYR A 238 -9.37 15.58 17.22
CA TYR A 238 -10.66 15.15 17.73
C TYR A 238 -10.55 13.83 18.51
N HIS A 239 -9.80 12.87 18.01
CA HIS A 239 -9.57 11.58 18.67
C HIS A 239 -8.97 11.78 20.08
N TYR A 240 -7.97 12.63 20.20
CA TYR A 240 -7.33 12.94 21.48
C TYR A 240 -8.07 14.00 22.33
N ARG A 241 -9.27 14.46 21.88
CA ARG A 241 -10.08 15.47 22.56
C ARG A 241 -9.34 16.81 22.81
N ARG A 242 -8.51 17.23 21.85
CA ARG A 242 -7.69 18.43 21.94
C ARG A 242 -8.34 19.67 21.28
N LEU A 243 -9.47 19.51 20.63
CA LEU A 243 -10.20 20.60 20.01
C LEU A 243 -11.05 21.36 21.05
N ASP A 244 -11.41 22.59 20.72
CA ASP A 244 -12.34 23.36 21.55
C ASP A 244 -13.73 22.68 21.67
N SER A 245 -14.49 23.08 22.70
CA SER A 245 -15.79 22.44 23.00
C SER A 245 -16.81 22.60 21.87
N ALA A 246 -16.69 23.62 21.03
CA ALA A 246 -17.59 23.82 19.91
C ALA A 246 -17.33 22.80 18.80
N LEU A 247 -16.05 22.54 18.49
CA LEU A 247 -15.63 21.53 17.50
C LEU A 247 -15.84 20.10 18.02
N MET A 248 -15.80 19.88 19.32
CA MET A 248 -16.03 18.54 19.92
C MET A 248 -17.49 18.07 19.91
N ARG A 249 -18.47 18.91 19.54
CA ARG A 249 -19.90 18.57 19.61
C ARG A 249 -20.36 17.60 18.54
N ASP A 250 -19.88 17.73 17.33
CA ASP A 250 -20.24 16.91 16.17
C ASP A 250 -19.00 16.66 15.29
N ARG A 251 -18.47 15.45 15.38
CA ARG A 251 -17.27 15.06 14.64
C ARG A 251 -17.43 15.22 13.12
N ALA A 252 -18.58 14.81 12.58
CA ALA A 252 -18.79 14.88 11.15
C ALA A 252 -18.90 16.33 10.65
N ALA A 253 -19.57 17.20 11.40
CA ALA A 253 -19.62 18.63 11.11
C ALA A 253 -18.24 19.26 11.20
N THR A 254 -17.46 18.97 12.25
CA THR A 254 -16.11 19.48 12.43
C THR A 254 -15.15 19.10 11.30
N LEU A 255 -15.18 17.84 10.87
CA LEU A 255 -14.34 17.41 9.75
C LEU A 255 -14.74 18.10 8.43
N ARG A 256 -16.05 18.28 8.18
CA ARG A 256 -16.51 19.04 7.01
C ARG A 256 -16.10 20.51 7.09
N GLU A 257 -16.21 21.15 8.26
CA GLU A 257 -15.78 22.53 8.49
C GLU A 257 -14.28 22.70 8.25
N ALA A 258 -13.44 21.80 8.81
CA ALA A 258 -12.01 21.81 8.62
C ALA A 258 -11.61 21.60 7.14
N ALA A 259 -12.27 20.68 6.45
CA ALA A 259 -12.03 20.42 5.02
C ALA A 259 -12.42 21.64 4.15
N ALA A 260 -13.55 22.28 4.45
CA ALA A 260 -13.96 23.49 3.76
C ALA A 260 -13.00 24.64 4.01
N TRP A 261 -12.61 24.88 5.27
CA TRP A 261 -11.63 25.91 5.63
C TRP A 261 -10.27 25.64 4.96
N SER A 262 -9.82 24.41 4.97
CA SER A 262 -8.57 24.01 4.32
C SER A 262 -8.56 24.34 2.83
N ARG A 263 -9.64 23.99 2.13
CA ARG A 263 -9.79 24.21 0.68
C ARG A 263 -10.01 25.68 0.33
N ASP A 264 -10.92 26.37 1.05
CA ASP A 264 -11.47 27.66 0.61
C ASP A 264 -10.71 28.85 1.23
N VAL A 265 -9.96 28.64 2.32
CA VAL A 265 -9.24 29.70 3.03
C VAL A 265 -7.75 29.41 3.10
N TYR A 266 -7.35 28.23 3.62
CA TYR A 266 -5.95 27.96 3.91
C TYR A 266 -5.13 27.72 2.64
N LEU A 267 -5.61 26.90 1.70
CA LEU A 267 -4.95 26.69 0.42
C LEU A 267 -4.71 28.00 -0.34
N PRO A 268 -5.73 28.87 -0.59
CA PRO A 268 -5.50 30.17 -1.22
C PRO A 268 -4.56 31.10 -0.44
N ALA A 269 -4.54 31.00 0.91
CA ALA A 269 -3.60 31.77 1.72
C ALA A 269 -2.16 31.29 1.52
N LEU A 270 -1.91 29.99 1.48
CA LEU A 270 -0.59 29.42 1.19
C LEU A 270 -0.11 29.79 -0.22
N GLU A 271 -0.97 29.76 -1.23
CA GLU A 271 -0.63 30.13 -2.61
C GLU A 271 -0.21 31.59 -2.77
N ARG A 272 -0.65 32.47 -1.87
CA ARG A 272 -0.28 33.90 -1.83
C ARG A 272 0.52 34.29 -0.58
N ALA A 273 1.20 33.33 0.05
CA ALA A 273 1.85 33.53 1.36
C ALA A 273 2.75 34.77 1.41
N ASP A 274 3.51 35.06 0.35
CA ASP A 274 4.42 36.22 0.28
C ASP A 274 3.67 37.57 0.33
N SER A 275 2.38 37.62 -0.02
CA SER A 275 1.57 38.83 -0.06
C SER A 275 0.68 39.03 1.15
N LEU A 276 0.66 38.09 2.11
CA LEU A 276 -0.12 38.22 3.34
C LEU A 276 0.48 39.29 4.28
N ASP A 277 -0.36 40.09 4.89
CA ASP A 277 0.06 40.97 5.98
C ASP A 277 0.14 40.21 7.33
N ASP A 278 0.68 40.86 8.37
CA ASP A 278 0.89 40.23 9.67
C ASP A 278 -0.43 39.82 10.35
N ALA A 279 -1.52 40.58 10.16
CA ALA A 279 -2.82 40.29 10.74
C ALA A 279 -3.48 39.08 10.05
N GLU A 280 -3.37 39.00 8.74
CA GLU A 280 -3.79 37.81 7.95
C GLU A 280 -3.03 36.56 8.39
N ARG A 281 -1.69 36.65 8.50
CA ARG A 281 -0.83 35.55 8.97
C ARG A 281 -1.24 35.04 10.34
N GLU A 282 -1.46 35.94 11.28
CA GLU A 282 -1.88 35.57 12.64
C GLU A 282 -3.27 34.91 12.63
N THR A 283 -4.21 35.40 11.81
CA THR A 283 -5.54 34.82 11.67
C THR A 283 -5.48 33.38 11.11
N ILE A 284 -4.67 33.15 10.06
CA ILE A 284 -4.48 31.83 9.50
C ILE A 284 -3.80 30.89 10.50
N ALA A 285 -2.74 31.34 11.17
CA ALA A 285 -2.04 30.55 12.17
C ALA A 285 -2.95 30.13 13.34
N ALA A 286 -3.77 31.07 13.83
CA ALA A 286 -4.73 30.79 14.90
C ALA A 286 -5.80 29.76 14.46
N ALA A 287 -6.31 29.86 13.23
CA ALA A 287 -7.26 28.93 12.71
C ALA A 287 -6.63 27.53 12.48
N LEU A 288 -5.39 27.48 11.97
CA LEU A 288 -4.63 26.23 11.82
C LEU A 288 -4.44 25.53 13.17
N ALA A 289 -4.01 26.28 14.21
CA ALA A 289 -3.90 25.76 15.56
C ALA A 289 -5.25 25.26 16.11
N ARG A 290 -6.33 25.99 15.87
CA ARG A 290 -7.69 25.63 16.29
C ARG A 290 -8.16 24.31 15.70
N TYR A 291 -7.94 24.06 14.40
CA TYR A 291 -8.38 22.82 13.75
C TYR A 291 -7.46 21.64 14.02
N THR A 292 -6.15 21.86 14.15
CA THR A 292 -5.18 20.77 14.25
C THR A 292 -4.73 20.47 15.68
N ALA A 293 -5.06 21.34 16.63
CA ALA A 293 -4.52 21.38 18.00
C ALA A 293 -2.97 21.48 18.04
N PHE A 294 -2.33 21.83 16.93
CA PHE A 294 -0.89 22.06 16.90
C PHE A 294 -0.54 23.37 17.67
N PRO A 295 0.52 23.37 18.49
CA PRO A 295 0.83 24.53 19.31
C PRO A 295 1.06 25.79 18.48
N LEU A 296 0.23 26.84 18.71
CA LEU A 296 0.27 28.10 17.96
C LEU A 296 1.65 28.75 17.93
N ALA A 297 2.40 28.64 19.03
CA ALA A 297 3.74 29.21 19.16
C ALA A 297 4.78 28.52 18.24
N ARG A 298 4.48 27.32 17.73
CA ARG A 298 5.36 26.56 16.84
C ARG A 298 5.03 26.74 15.36
N ILE A 299 3.92 27.38 15.02
CA ILE A 299 3.58 27.67 13.63
C ILE A 299 4.46 28.82 13.13
N ASP A 300 5.27 28.56 12.11
CA ASP A 300 6.06 29.60 11.44
C ASP A 300 5.12 30.58 10.71
N ARG A 301 5.12 31.85 11.17
CA ARG A 301 4.28 32.90 10.59
C ARG A 301 4.69 33.26 9.16
N ARG A 302 5.91 32.96 8.76
CA ARG A 302 6.40 33.25 7.41
C ARG A 302 5.85 32.28 6.40
N THR A 303 5.89 30.98 6.71
CA THR A 303 5.45 29.91 5.80
C THR A 303 4.02 29.47 6.04
N LEU A 304 3.55 29.55 7.29
CA LEU A 304 2.27 29.01 7.78
C LEU A 304 2.13 27.50 7.62
N VAL A 305 3.21 26.80 7.33
CA VAL A 305 3.25 25.34 7.10
C VAL A 305 3.63 24.62 8.39
N VAL A 306 2.97 23.51 8.65
CA VAL A 306 3.34 22.52 9.68
C VAL A 306 3.71 21.23 8.97
N HIS A 307 4.99 20.93 8.94
CA HIS A 307 5.47 19.69 8.30
C HIS A 307 5.05 18.43 9.06
N ALA A 308 4.97 17.30 8.39
CA ALA A 308 4.54 16.04 8.98
C ALA A 308 5.42 15.62 10.16
N SER A 309 6.75 15.76 10.05
CA SER A 309 7.70 15.45 11.12
C SER A 309 7.47 16.28 12.39
N ASP A 310 7.17 17.58 12.21
CA ASP A 310 6.87 18.47 13.33
C ASP A 310 5.50 18.16 13.94
N TYR A 311 4.50 17.88 13.09
CA TYR A 311 3.18 17.50 13.58
C TYR A 311 3.24 16.25 14.43
N LEU A 312 3.83 15.17 13.92
CA LEU A 312 3.95 13.90 14.64
C LEU A 312 4.69 14.07 15.97
N ARG A 313 5.71 14.91 16.00
CA ARG A 313 6.53 15.14 17.19
C ARG A 313 5.87 16.03 18.23
N PHE A 314 5.10 17.05 17.82
CA PHE A 314 4.69 18.13 18.70
C PHE A 314 3.19 18.30 18.91
N ALA A 315 2.33 17.56 18.18
CA ALA A 315 0.88 17.68 18.30
C ALA A 315 0.36 17.38 19.72
N LEU A 316 1.05 16.48 20.48
CA LEU A 316 0.71 16.12 21.84
C LEU A 316 1.81 16.47 22.86
N ALA A 317 2.80 17.29 22.51
CA ALA A 317 4.00 17.50 23.31
C ALA A 317 3.75 18.17 24.67
N ASP A 318 2.62 18.87 24.85
CA ASP A 318 2.32 19.64 26.07
C ASP A 318 2.03 18.76 27.30
N ASP A 319 1.74 17.47 27.12
CA ASP A 319 1.45 16.53 28.21
C ASP A 319 2.53 15.48 28.42
N GLY A 320 3.68 15.62 27.76
CA GLY A 320 4.79 14.66 27.84
C GLY A 320 4.54 13.34 27.14
N SER A 321 3.52 13.26 26.26
CA SER A 321 3.25 12.11 25.44
C SER A 321 4.37 11.84 24.44
N GLU A 322 4.56 10.57 24.09
CA GLU A 322 5.47 10.18 22.99
C GLU A 322 5.00 10.76 21.64
N PRO A 323 5.90 10.91 20.67
CA PRO A 323 5.53 11.26 19.30
C PRO A 323 4.45 10.34 18.73
N LEU A 324 3.59 10.88 17.88
CA LEU A 324 2.61 10.10 17.14
C LEU A 324 3.30 9.15 16.15
N SER A 325 2.67 8.03 15.87
CA SER A 325 3.14 7.07 14.86
C SER A 325 3.06 7.66 13.45
N ASP A 326 4.02 7.31 12.61
CA ASP A 326 4.07 7.58 11.18
C ASP A 326 3.18 6.61 10.35
N ILE A 327 2.53 5.66 11.01
CA ILE A 327 1.60 4.69 10.40
C ILE A 327 0.15 5.00 10.78
N ASP A 328 -0.11 5.44 12.01
CA ASP A 328 -1.45 5.75 12.49
C ASP A 328 -1.38 6.81 13.59
N THR A 329 -1.89 7.97 13.33
CA THR A 329 -1.83 9.10 14.29
C THR A 329 -2.68 8.91 15.55
N ARG A 330 -3.39 7.79 15.70
CA ARG A 330 -4.13 7.44 16.93
C ARG A 330 -3.28 6.69 17.95
N ILE A 331 -2.08 6.26 17.57
CA ILE A 331 -1.14 5.54 18.45
C ILE A 331 0.21 6.27 18.52
N GLY A 332 0.98 5.98 19.57
CA GLY A 332 2.35 6.49 19.69
C GLY A 332 3.33 5.73 18.79
N GLN A 333 4.49 6.32 18.58
CA GLN A 333 5.52 5.78 17.70
C GLN A 333 6.04 4.41 18.15
N ASP A 334 6.11 4.16 19.46
CA ASP A 334 6.61 2.90 20.03
C ASP A 334 5.50 1.88 20.29
N ALA A 335 4.27 2.16 19.86
CA ALA A 335 3.15 1.26 20.05
C ALA A 335 3.37 -0.11 19.35
N PRO A 336 2.89 -1.23 19.95
CA PRO A 336 3.04 -2.57 19.36
C PRO A 336 2.48 -2.73 17.94
N GLY A 337 1.52 -1.88 17.55
CA GLY A 337 0.93 -1.87 16.20
C GLY A 337 1.82 -1.25 15.13
N ASN A 338 2.91 -0.59 15.51
CA ASN A 338 3.81 0.12 14.61
C ASN A 338 4.96 -0.79 14.13
N ASN A 339 4.65 -1.89 13.43
CA ASN A 339 5.63 -2.83 12.88
C ASN A 339 5.24 -3.28 11.47
N LEU A 340 6.21 -3.81 10.71
CA LEU A 340 6.03 -4.25 9.32
C LEU A 340 5.59 -5.71 9.17
N GLY A 341 5.25 -6.40 10.26
CA GLY A 341 4.83 -7.79 10.26
C GLY A 341 5.71 -8.69 11.13
N ASP A 342 5.42 -10.00 11.11
CA ASP A 342 6.18 -11.03 11.82
C ASP A 342 6.89 -11.95 10.83
N PRO A 343 8.23 -11.78 10.64
CA PRO A 343 8.99 -12.59 9.69
C PRO A 343 8.91 -14.09 9.96
N LEU A 344 8.83 -14.49 11.24
CA LEU A 344 8.75 -15.91 11.61
C LEU A 344 7.39 -16.51 11.26
N LEU A 345 6.33 -15.75 11.37
CA LEU A 345 5.00 -16.19 10.97
C LEU A 345 4.91 -16.37 9.45
N VAL A 346 5.42 -15.37 8.70
CA VAL A 346 5.49 -15.41 7.24
C VAL A 346 6.29 -16.63 6.76
N ASP A 347 7.49 -16.82 7.31
CA ASP A 347 8.36 -17.95 6.94
C ASP A 347 7.69 -19.30 7.24
N ARG A 348 7.08 -19.45 8.42
CA ARG A 348 6.32 -20.68 8.79
C ARG A 348 5.15 -20.92 7.87
N TYR A 349 4.42 -19.90 7.47
CA TYR A 349 3.30 -20.04 6.55
C TYR A 349 3.76 -20.52 5.18
N ILE A 350 4.76 -19.86 4.61
CA ILE A 350 5.23 -20.17 3.25
C ILE A 350 5.93 -21.55 3.21
N ARG A 351 6.80 -21.88 4.19
CA ARG A 351 7.49 -23.17 4.23
C ARG A 351 6.59 -24.31 4.71
N GLY A 352 5.73 -24.05 5.67
CA GLY A 352 4.85 -25.05 6.28
C GLY A 352 3.58 -25.28 5.47
N GLU A 353 2.66 -24.30 5.47
CA GLU A 353 1.36 -24.47 4.81
C GLU A 353 1.47 -24.53 3.29
N LEU A 354 2.35 -23.73 2.66
CA LEU A 354 2.53 -23.72 1.21
C LEU A 354 3.63 -24.66 0.74
N SER A 355 4.32 -25.37 1.64
CA SER A 355 5.34 -26.38 1.35
C SER A 355 6.51 -25.88 0.47
N TYR A 356 6.77 -24.58 0.45
CA TYR A 356 7.87 -24.02 -0.36
C TYR A 356 9.20 -24.15 0.37
N ALA A 357 10.02 -25.13 -0.04
CA ALA A 357 11.35 -25.37 0.54
C ALA A 357 12.41 -24.51 -0.17
N THR A 358 13.20 -23.77 0.60
CA THR A 358 14.32 -22.98 0.10
C THR A 358 15.31 -22.70 1.24
N ASP A 359 16.61 -22.56 0.94
CA ASP A 359 17.65 -22.16 1.88
C ASP A 359 17.75 -20.64 2.07
N LEU A 360 16.99 -19.86 1.28
CA LEU A 360 16.99 -18.41 1.36
C LEU A 360 16.26 -17.94 2.62
N THR A 361 16.76 -16.89 3.26
CA THR A 361 16.06 -16.19 4.34
C THR A 361 14.97 -15.29 3.76
N TYR A 362 13.79 -15.27 4.39
CA TYR A 362 12.75 -14.32 4.04
C TYR A 362 13.14 -12.91 4.51
N ALA A 363 13.31 -11.97 3.59
CA ALA A 363 13.82 -10.63 3.84
C ALA A 363 12.73 -9.54 3.67
N GLY A 364 13.01 -8.31 4.12
CA GLY A 364 12.15 -7.15 3.87
C GLY A 364 11.01 -6.97 4.87
N LEU A 365 11.17 -7.48 6.10
CA LEU A 365 10.26 -7.20 7.24
C LEU A 365 11.03 -6.72 8.49
N GLU A 366 12.31 -6.40 8.36
CA GLU A 366 13.16 -6.07 9.49
C GLU A 366 13.04 -4.59 9.88
N LYS A 367 13.00 -4.30 11.18
CA LYS A 367 13.14 -2.94 11.71
C LYS A 367 14.50 -2.36 11.26
N GLY A 368 14.48 -1.30 10.48
CA GLY A 368 15.69 -0.69 9.94
C GLY A 368 15.71 -0.58 8.43
N TYR A 369 14.75 -1.19 7.77
CA TYR A 369 14.48 -1.03 6.34
C TYR A 369 13.78 0.30 6.00
N ALA A 370 13.60 1.17 6.99
CA ALA A 370 12.95 2.46 6.77
C ALA A 370 13.80 3.33 5.82
N PRO A 371 13.18 3.93 4.79
CA PRO A 371 13.86 4.80 3.83
C PRO A 371 14.36 6.12 4.43
N PHE A 372 14.06 6.39 5.71
CA PHE A 372 14.41 7.64 6.38
C PHE A 372 15.68 7.49 7.22
N PRO A 373 16.71 8.32 6.99
CA PRO A 373 17.97 8.21 7.70
C PRO A 373 17.86 8.71 9.14
N GLY A 374 18.12 7.80 10.07
CA GLY A 374 18.63 8.13 11.40
C GLY A 374 20.15 7.90 11.45
N PRO A 375 20.82 8.09 12.60
CA PRO A 375 22.23 7.75 12.78
C PRO A 375 22.40 6.21 12.82
N ARG A 376 22.21 5.56 11.69
CA ARG A 376 22.25 4.09 11.53
C ARG A 376 23.33 3.71 10.53
N LEU A 377 23.78 2.46 10.61
CA LEU A 377 24.57 1.86 9.54
C LEU A 377 23.80 1.94 8.21
N PRO A 378 24.48 2.15 7.07
CA PRO A 378 23.83 2.18 5.77
C PRO A 378 22.97 0.95 5.57
N THR A 379 21.67 1.18 5.43
CA THR A 379 20.71 0.13 5.11
C THR A 379 20.63 -0.05 3.60
N ILE A 380 19.98 -1.10 3.14
CA ILE A 380 19.67 -1.27 1.70
C ILE A 380 18.86 -0.08 1.19
N GLY A 381 17.97 0.51 2.00
CA GLY A 381 17.24 1.74 1.67
C GLY A 381 18.12 2.95 1.37
N ASP A 382 19.31 3.03 1.97
CA ASP A 382 20.28 4.10 1.68
C ASP A 382 20.91 3.96 0.29
N ARG A 383 20.80 2.79 -0.34
CA ARG A 383 21.28 2.48 -1.69
C ARG A 383 20.19 2.64 -2.75
N TRP A 384 18.95 2.98 -2.37
CA TRP A 384 17.85 3.17 -3.30
C TRP A 384 18.02 4.46 -4.11
N GLU A 385 17.88 4.35 -5.43
CA GLU A 385 17.95 5.47 -6.33
C GLU A 385 16.56 5.87 -6.85
N TYR A 386 16.21 7.13 -6.62
CA TYR A 386 15.05 7.75 -7.26
C TYR A 386 15.47 8.30 -8.62
N ASN A 387 15.56 7.42 -9.61
CA ASN A 387 16.09 7.71 -10.94
C ASN A 387 15.00 8.03 -11.99
N GLN A 388 13.77 8.29 -11.56
CA GLN A 388 12.70 8.73 -12.45
C GLN A 388 12.84 10.21 -12.86
N PRO A 389 12.36 10.56 -14.07
CA PRO A 389 12.38 11.95 -14.54
C PRO A 389 11.70 12.89 -13.53
N GLY A 390 12.31 14.05 -13.29
CA GLY A 390 11.80 15.07 -12.38
C GLY A 390 12.32 14.98 -10.95
N VAL A 391 12.82 13.83 -10.49
CA VAL A 391 13.38 13.70 -9.14
C VAL A 391 14.84 14.13 -9.14
N THR A 392 15.13 15.17 -8.37
CA THR A 392 16.46 15.77 -8.22
C THR A 392 16.96 15.58 -6.78
N PRO A 393 18.27 15.79 -6.51
CA PRO A 393 18.78 15.82 -5.14
C PRO A 393 18.06 16.82 -4.23
N ALA A 394 17.54 17.93 -4.78
CA ALA A 394 16.75 18.90 -4.01
C ALA A 394 15.40 18.31 -3.57
N VAL A 395 14.69 17.59 -4.44
CA VAL A 395 13.44 16.89 -4.10
C VAL A 395 13.68 15.86 -2.97
N ILE A 396 14.75 15.09 -3.07
CA ILE A 396 15.12 14.11 -2.02
C ILE A 396 15.50 14.82 -0.72
N GLY A 397 16.21 15.96 -0.80
CA GLY A 397 16.54 16.80 0.35
C GLY A 397 15.29 17.32 1.06
N GLU A 398 14.33 17.85 0.31
CA GLU A 398 13.05 18.34 0.82
C GLU A 398 12.26 17.21 1.52
N MET A 399 12.10 16.06 0.88
CA MET A 399 11.45 14.89 1.45
C MET A 399 12.06 14.47 2.80
N ARG A 400 13.39 14.46 2.88
CA ARG A 400 14.11 14.10 4.12
C ARG A 400 13.95 15.15 5.22
N GLN A 401 13.90 16.43 4.85
CA GLN A 401 13.77 17.52 5.79
C GLN A 401 12.35 17.62 6.37
N THR A 402 11.34 17.45 5.56
CA THR A 402 9.93 17.62 5.95
C THR A 402 9.31 16.34 6.54
N GLY A 403 9.87 15.17 6.22
CA GLY A 403 9.27 13.87 6.54
C GLY A 403 8.05 13.54 5.68
N GLU A 404 7.89 14.23 4.54
CA GLU A 404 6.73 14.11 3.65
C GLU A 404 7.09 13.41 2.34
N VAL A 405 6.12 12.68 1.77
CA VAL A 405 6.26 12.01 0.46
C VAL A 405 5.86 12.96 -0.68
N SER A 406 5.15 14.03 -0.36
CA SER A 406 4.63 15.00 -1.32
C SER A 406 5.66 15.60 -2.29
N PRO A 407 6.93 15.88 -1.90
CA PRO A 407 7.94 16.30 -2.85
C PRO A 407 8.20 15.27 -3.95
N LEU A 408 8.23 13.98 -3.59
CA LEU A 408 8.40 12.88 -4.53
C LEU A 408 7.16 12.74 -5.42
N ALA A 409 5.96 12.81 -4.85
CA ALA A 409 4.71 12.72 -5.59
C ALA A 409 4.59 13.81 -6.67
N ARG A 410 4.98 15.04 -6.35
CA ARG A 410 4.98 16.19 -7.30
C ARG A 410 6.01 16.02 -8.41
N ALA A 411 7.16 15.44 -8.10
CA ALA A 411 8.25 15.28 -9.06
C ALA A 411 8.03 14.10 -10.02
N ASN A 412 7.19 13.14 -9.66
CA ASN A 412 6.91 11.98 -10.50
C ASN A 412 6.10 12.36 -11.75
N PRO A 413 6.31 11.66 -12.88
CA PRO A 413 5.41 11.75 -14.02
C PRO A 413 3.97 11.38 -13.64
N PRO A 414 2.94 11.90 -14.33
CA PRO A 414 1.54 11.60 -14.05
C PRO A 414 1.13 10.22 -14.59
N TRP A 415 1.79 9.17 -14.11
CA TRP A 415 1.70 7.80 -14.63
C TRP A 415 0.28 7.28 -14.72
N ILE A 416 -0.51 7.39 -13.64
CA ILE A 416 -1.88 6.87 -13.67
C ILE A 416 -2.78 7.64 -14.64
N VAL A 417 -2.56 8.94 -14.78
CA VAL A 417 -3.28 9.78 -15.74
C VAL A 417 -2.91 9.40 -17.18
N ASN A 418 -1.63 9.11 -17.43
CA ASN A 418 -1.15 8.63 -18.74
C ASN A 418 -1.77 7.28 -19.09
N ALA A 419 -1.77 6.33 -18.15
CA ALA A 419 -2.41 5.03 -18.33
C ALA A 419 -3.92 5.15 -18.62
N LEU A 420 -4.63 6.01 -17.89
CA LEU A 420 -6.04 6.32 -18.12
C LEU A 420 -6.33 6.91 -19.51
N LYS A 421 -5.41 7.74 -20.02
CA LYS A 421 -5.53 8.32 -21.38
C LYS A 421 -5.32 7.27 -22.47
N ARG A 422 -4.41 6.31 -22.28
CA ARG A 422 -4.11 5.27 -23.26
C ARG A 422 -5.10 4.11 -23.25
N ASN A 423 -5.66 3.78 -22.09
CA ASN A 423 -6.60 2.67 -21.93
C ASN A 423 -7.95 3.20 -21.45
N ALA A 424 -8.95 3.19 -22.35
CA ALA A 424 -10.29 3.71 -22.06
C ALA A 424 -11.05 2.87 -21.02
N ASP A 425 -10.73 1.58 -20.92
CA ASP A 425 -11.41 0.62 -20.04
C ASP A 425 -10.82 0.60 -18.63
N LEU A 426 -9.61 1.16 -18.43
CA LEU A 426 -8.96 1.22 -17.14
C LEU A 426 -9.82 1.95 -16.10
N ARG A 427 -10.06 1.31 -14.97
CA ARG A 427 -10.69 1.88 -13.78
C ARG A 427 -9.69 1.96 -12.64
N VAL A 428 -9.81 2.98 -11.80
CA VAL A 428 -8.90 3.19 -10.66
C VAL A 428 -9.70 3.24 -9.37
N PHE A 429 -9.24 2.51 -8.36
CA PHE A 429 -9.77 2.56 -7.00
C PHE A 429 -8.68 3.09 -6.06
N VAL A 430 -8.99 4.17 -5.37
CA VAL A 430 -8.10 4.82 -4.40
C VAL A 430 -8.67 4.60 -3.00
N ALA A 431 -7.87 4.08 -2.08
CA ALA A 431 -8.25 3.83 -0.69
C ALA A 431 -7.26 4.53 0.25
N THR A 432 -7.75 5.38 1.13
CA THR A 432 -6.92 6.19 2.04
C THR A 432 -7.45 6.11 3.46
N GLY A 433 -6.56 5.95 4.44
CA GLY A 433 -6.88 6.02 5.86
C GLY A 433 -7.02 7.45 6.35
N ARG A 434 -8.03 7.74 7.16
CA ARG A 434 -8.27 9.08 7.72
C ARG A 434 -7.21 9.52 8.72
N PHE A 435 -6.57 8.57 9.40
CA PHE A 435 -5.52 8.80 10.38
C PHE A 435 -4.13 8.48 9.84
N ASP A 436 -4.03 8.37 8.52
CA ASP A 436 -2.76 8.24 7.82
C ASP A 436 -2.04 9.60 7.79
N PRO A 437 -0.87 9.73 8.38
CA PRO A 437 -0.15 11.02 8.39
C PRO A 437 0.50 11.37 7.06
N LEU A 438 0.59 10.40 6.14
CA LEU A 438 1.29 10.54 4.86
C LEU A 438 0.34 10.85 3.69
N ASN A 439 -0.97 10.59 3.85
CA ASN A 439 -1.94 10.65 2.76
C ASN A 439 -3.21 11.43 3.15
N MET A 440 -4.01 11.81 2.16
CA MET A 440 -5.06 12.82 2.33
C MET A 440 -6.37 12.40 1.68
N CYS A 441 -7.32 11.87 2.47
CA CYS A 441 -8.64 11.47 1.98
C CYS A 441 -9.36 12.55 1.16
N GLU A 442 -9.47 13.75 1.70
CA GLU A 442 -10.13 14.89 1.05
C GLU A 442 -9.30 15.42 -0.11
N GLY A 443 -7.97 15.33 0.00
CA GLY A 443 -7.03 15.69 -1.06
C GLY A 443 -7.18 14.80 -2.28
N ASP A 444 -7.32 13.48 -2.12
CA ASP A 444 -7.54 12.54 -3.21
C ASP A 444 -8.80 12.87 -4.02
N VAL A 445 -9.90 13.18 -3.34
CA VAL A 445 -11.17 13.56 -3.97
C VAL A 445 -11.01 14.87 -4.74
N LEU A 446 -10.38 15.87 -4.12
CA LEU A 446 -10.20 17.19 -4.71
C LEU A 446 -9.26 17.11 -5.92
N ALA A 447 -8.14 16.43 -5.82
CA ALA A 447 -7.20 16.23 -6.91
C ALA A 447 -7.85 15.49 -8.10
N THR A 448 -8.60 14.42 -7.81
CA THR A 448 -9.37 13.69 -8.84
C THR A 448 -10.34 14.60 -9.56
N GLY A 449 -10.97 15.53 -8.83
CA GLY A 449 -11.91 16.53 -9.38
C GLY A 449 -11.27 17.54 -10.34
N THR A 450 -9.95 17.73 -10.32
CA THR A 450 -9.23 18.60 -11.26
C THR A 450 -9.06 17.98 -12.65
N LEU A 451 -9.26 16.67 -12.78
CA LEU A 451 -9.15 15.98 -14.06
C LEU A 451 -10.35 16.23 -14.97
N PRO A 452 -10.19 16.11 -16.30
CA PRO A 452 -11.32 16.08 -17.22
C PRO A 452 -12.37 15.03 -16.78
N ALA A 453 -13.66 15.35 -16.92
CA ALA A 453 -14.76 14.50 -16.45
C ALA A 453 -14.68 13.05 -16.96
N ALA A 454 -14.22 12.84 -18.19
CA ALA A 454 -14.05 11.51 -18.77
C ALA A 454 -12.95 10.66 -18.06
N LEU A 455 -12.00 11.30 -17.41
CA LEU A 455 -10.96 10.63 -16.60
C LEU A 455 -11.41 10.47 -15.15
N SER A 456 -11.88 11.56 -14.52
CA SER A 456 -12.31 11.54 -13.12
C SER A 456 -13.45 10.55 -12.86
N ALA A 457 -14.37 10.37 -13.78
CA ALA A 457 -15.46 9.40 -13.69
C ALA A 457 -15.00 7.92 -13.61
N ARG A 458 -13.72 7.65 -13.94
CA ARG A 458 -13.13 6.32 -13.87
C ARG A 458 -12.29 6.09 -12.62
N ILE A 459 -12.24 7.07 -11.72
CA ILE A 459 -11.51 7.00 -10.45
C ILE A 459 -12.53 6.99 -9.31
N THR A 460 -12.46 5.99 -8.46
CA THR A 460 -13.28 5.87 -7.25
C THR A 460 -12.39 6.11 -6.04
N ASN A 461 -12.64 7.18 -5.27
CA ASN A 461 -11.95 7.47 -4.02
C ASN A 461 -12.78 6.98 -2.83
N ARG A 462 -12.11 6.35 -1.86
CA ARG A 462 -12.68 5.90 -0.59
C ARG A 462 -11.78 6.27 0.57
N CYS A 463 -12.41 6.76 1.64
CA CYS A 463 -11.74 7.08 2.90
C CYS A 463 -12.24 6.14 4.00
N TYR A 464 -11.31 5.56 4.76
CA TYR A 464 -11.61 4.61 5.83
C TYR A 464 -11.14 5.13 7.19
N GLU A 465 -11.82 4.75 8.25
CA GLU A 465 -11.48 5.12 9.64
C GLU A 465 -10.30 4.26 10.14
N SER A 466 -9.14 4.43 9.50
CA SER A 466 -7.91 3.66 9.75
C SER A 466 -6.69 4.55 9.61
N GLY A 467 -5.53 4.05 10.03
CA GLY A 467 -4.23 4.59 9.68
C GLY A 467 -3.78 4.17 8.27
N HIS A 468 -2.48 4.21 8.05
CA HIS A 468 -1.81 3.87 6.79
C HIS A 468 -2.07 2.43 6.34
N ILE A 469 -2.08 1.48 7.28
CA ILE A 469 -2.37 0.06 6.99
C ILE A 469 -3.84 -0.21 7.28
N ILE A 470 -4.70 -0.02 6.28
CA ILE A 470 -6.18 -0.14 6.41
C ILE A 470 -6.60 -1.51 6.96
N PHE A 471 -5.82 -2.55 6.69
CA PHE A 471 -6.15 -3.94 7.06
C PHE A 471 -6.12 -4.21 8.57
N ARG A 472 -5.51 -3.34 9.38
CA ARG A 472 -5.30 -3.55 10.82
C ARG A 472 -6.50 -3.20 11.67
N GLU A 473 -7.42 -2.39 11.15
CA GLU A 473 -8.68 -2.04 11.78
C GLU A 473 -9.80 -2.94 11.25
N ASP A 474 -10.45 -3.72 12.08
CA ASP A 474 -11.43 -4.75 11.67
C ASP A 474 -12.58 -4.15 10.86
N ASP A 475 -13.18 -3.05 11.33
CA ASP A 475 -14.30 -2.40 10.65
C ASP A 475 -13.86 -1.78 9.31
N ALA A 476 -12.71 -1.11 9.30
CA ALA A 476 -12.15 -0.50 8.09
C ALA A 476 -11.76 -1.57 7.07
N ARG A 477 -11.13 -2.66 7.51
CA ARG A 477 -10.79 -3.82 6.65
C ARG A 477 -12.03 -4.43 6.02
N THR A 478 -13.06 -4.69 6.81
CA THR A 478 -14.31 -5.28 6.32
C THR A 478 -14.98 -4.39 5.28
N ALA A 479 -15.09 -3.09 5.55
CA ALA A 479 -15.65 -2.11 4.62
C ALA A 479 -14.80 -2.00 3.34
N PHE A 480 -13.48 -1.89 3.47
CA PHE A 480 -12.53 -1.83 2.35
C PHE A 480 -12.64 -3.08 1.45
N LEU A 481 -12.61 -4.28 2.03
CA LEU A 481 -12.69 -5.52 1.25
C LEU A 481 -14.05 -5.69 0.57
N ALA A 482 -15.14 -5.20 1.17
CA ALA A 482 -16.46 -5.18 0.54
C ALA A 482 -16.51 -4.24 -0.66
N ASP A 483 -15.94 -3.03 -0.54
CA ASP A 483 -15.86 -2.07 -1.64
C ASP A 483 -14.94 -2.59 -2.75
N LEU A 484 -13.84 -3.22 -2.40
CA LEU A 484 -12.91 -3.79 -3.36
C LEU A 484 -13.49 -4.97 -4.14
N ARG A 485 -14.22 -5.88 -3.48
CA ARG A 485 -14.97 -6.96 -4.18
C ARG A 485 -15.96 -6.38 -5.18
N ARG A 486 -16.69 -5.33 -4.79
CA ARG A 486 -17.62 -4.63 -5.71
C ARG A 486 -16.87 -4.03 -6.91
N PHE A 487 -15.76 -3.36 -6.66
CA PHE A 487 -14.91 -2.78 -7.72
C PHE A 487 -14.44 -3.84 -8.73
N PHE A 488 -13.93 -4.98 -8.26
CA PHE A 488 -13.52 -6.08 -9.14
C PHE A 488 -14.70 -6.64 -9.95
N ALA A 489 -15.85 -6.90 -9.30
CA ALA A 489 -17.02 -7.47 -9.95
C ALA A 489 -17.62 -6.54 -11.03
N GLU A 490 -17.67 -5.25 -10.77
CA GLU A 490 -18.18 -4.24 -11.73
C GLU A 490 -17.22 -4.02 -12.89
N THR A 491 -15.91 -3.94 -12.59
CA THR A 491 -14.88 -3.65 -13.60
C THR A 491 -14.62 -4.85 -14.51
N ALA A 492 -14.66 -6.08 -14.01
CA ALA A 492 -14.46 -7.28 -14.82
C ALA A 492 -15.61 -7.58 -15.79
N ARG A 493 -16.80 -6.99 -15.56
CA ARG A 493 -18.00 -7.14 -16.42
C ARG A 493 -18.13 -6.04 -17.46
N ALA A 494 -17.32 -4.99 -17.39
CA ALA A 494 -17.34 -3.94 -18.40
C ALA A 494 -16.95 -4.54 -19.76
N PRO A 495 -17.70 -4.22 -20.84
CA PRO A 495 -17.59 -4.85 -22.16
C PRO A 495 -16.24 -4.64 -22.84
#